data_6f38dfd5910a52b3edd78b5f81c2020c
#
_entry.id   6f38dfd5910a52b3edd78b5f81c2020c
#
_cell.length_a   1.000
_cell.length_b   1.000
_cell.length_c   1.000
_cell.angle_alpha   90.00
_cell.angle_beta   90.00
_cell.angle_gamma   90.00
#
_symmetry.space_group_name_H-M   'P 1'
#
loop_
_entity.id
_entity.type
_entity.pdbx_description
1 polymer ?
#
loop_
_entity_poly.entity_id
_entity_poly.type
_entity_poly.pdbx_seq_one_letter_code
_entity_poly.pdbx_strand_id
1 'polypeptide(L)'
;METNEMPRLEADCSRCAGLCCVAPAFAKSSDFAVNKPAGQACKNLSDDFRCRIHEELPERGFRGCVVFDCFGAGQRITQETFGGQDWRSTPKIAGGMFAVLPVMRQLHELLWLIDEALRLDEARKLHPKLRAARDEIDAVAGRPAAELRGTDVDSYRKRVVPLLRRASELARAGAGGRRPDHSGAQLIGSRMRGADLRGASFRGALLIGADLRDADLRRADFTGADLRGADLRGADLTGALFLTTSQRRAAVTDTDHL
;
A
#
# COMPACT_ATOMS: atom_id res chain seq x y z
N MET A 1 10.10 8.21 29.93
CA MET A 1 9.52 7.10 29.14
C MET A 1 8.94 7.75 27.90
N GLU A 2 9.74 7.89 26.84
CA GLU A 2 9.24 8.31 25.55
C GLU A 2 8.31 7.20 25.05
N THR A 3 7.03 7.52 24.90
CA THR A 3 6.09 6.67 24.17
C THR A 3 6.58 6.66 22.74
N ASN A 4 7.23 5.58 22.34
CA ASN A 4 7.60 5.30 20.96
C ASN A 4 6.28 5.10 20.19
N GLU A 5 5.60 6.21 19.88
CA GLU A 5 4.42 6.18 19.03
C GLU A 5 4.87 5.69 17.66
N MET A 6 4.39 4.51 17.32
CA MET A 6 4.61 3.89 16.03
C MET A 6 4.27 4.86 14.90
N PRO A 7 5.10 4.95 13.86
CA PRO A 7 4.77 5.79 12.71
C PRO A 7 3.40 5.39 12.17
N ARG A 8 2.51 6.36 11.99
CA ARG A 8 1.21 6.09 11.36
C ARG A 8 1.47 5.68 9.92
N LEU A 9 1.22 4.40 9.63
CA LEU A 9 1.40 3.80 8.30
C LEU A 9 0.17 4.03 7.40
N GLU A 10 -0.63 5.02 7.73
CA GLU A 10 -1.75 5.52 6.93
C GLU A 10 -1.43 6.90 6.39
N ALA A 11 -1.91 7.18 5.17
CA ALA A 11 -1.67 8.47 4.53
C ALA A 11 -2.38 9.61 5.27
N ASP A 12 -1.61 10.58 5.75
CA ASP A 12 -2.12 11.86 6.28
C ASP A 12 -1.63 13.01 5.38
N CYS A 13 -2.45 13.36 4.39
CA CYS A 13 -2.14 14.42 3.45
C CYS A 13 -2.09 15.82 4.10
N SER A 14 -2.66 16.00 5.31
CA SER A 14 -2.60 17.27 6.02
C SER A 14 -1.21 17.60 6.57
N ARG A 15 -0.38 16.57 6.73
CA ARG A 15 0.98 16.67 7.24
C ARG A 15 2.06 16.42 6.17
N CYS A 16 1.64 16.32 4.90
CA CYS A 16 2.51 15.99 3.77
C CYS A 16 2.62 17.18 2.80
N ALA A 17 3.82 17.44 2.29
CA ALA A 17 4.06 18.45 1.25
C ALA A 17 3.61 17.99 -0.16
N GLY A 18 2.58 17.16 -0.28
CA GLY A 18 1.99 16.72 -1.55
C GLY A 18 2.95 15.90 -2.43
N LEU A 19 3.84 15.11 -1.83
CA LEU A 19 4.94 14.45 -2.52
C LEU A 19 4.49 13.48 -3.62
N CYS A 20 3.37 12.77 -3.44
CA CYS A 20 2.79 11.91 -4.47
C CYS A 20 2.32 12.69 -5.71
N CYS A 21 1.98 13.98 -5.55
CA CYS A 21 1.55 14.85 -6.64
C CYS A 21 2.72 15.54 -7.36
N VAL A 22 3.93 15.54 -6.81
CA VAL A 22 5.06 16.23 -7.42
C VAL A 22 6.19 15.29 -7.82
N ALA A 23 6.60 14.35 -6.97
CA ALA A 23 7.79 13.54 -7.18
C ALA A 23 7.69 12.57 -8.37
N PRO A 24 6.65 11.71 -8.51
CA PRO A 24 6.59 10.74 -9.59
C PRO A 24 6.24 11.38 -10.94
N ALA A 25 6.76 10.79 -12.02
CA ALA A 25 6.24 11.02 -13.36
C ALA A 25 5.03 10.12 -13.61
N PHE A 26 4.13 10.54 -14.50
CA PHE A 26 3.15 9.66 -15.11
C PHE A 26 2.85 10.06 -16.56
N ALA A 27 2.51 9.08 -17.38
CA ALA A 27 2.17 9.26 -18.78
C ALA A 27 0.67 9.07 -18.98
N LYS A 28 0.11 9.79 -19.95
CA LYS A 28 -1.28 9.63 -20.38
C LYS A 28 -1.54 8.17 -20.77
N SER A 29 -2.55 7.57 -20.14
CA SER A 29 -2.92 6.16 -20.28
C SER A 29 -4.35 5.93 -19.77
N SER A 30 -4.77 4.68 -19.61
CA SER A 30 -5.99 4.33 -18.87
C SER A 30 -5.97 4.77 -17.40
N ASP A 31 -4.78 4.95 -16.82
CA ASP A 31 -4.60 5.28 -15.42
C ASP A 31 -4.42 6.78 -15.16
N PHE A 32 -4.03 7.57 -16.20
CA PHE A 32 -3.78 9.01 -16.08
C PHE A 32 -4.27 9.78 -17.28
N ALA A 33 -5.10 10.79 -17.05
CA ALA A 33 -5.66 11.65 -18.11
C ALA A 33 -4.61 12.54 -18.79
N VAL A 34 -3.45 12.75 -18.18
CA VAL A 34 -2.42 13.70 -18.66
C VAL A 34 -1.01 13.15 -18.50
N ASN A 35 -0.05 13.74 -19.22
CA ASN A 35 1.37 13.55 -18.96
C ASN A 35 1.82 14.50 -17.84
N LYS A 36 2.70 14.02 -16.95
CA LYS A 36 3.37 14.82 -15.92
C LYS A 36 4.82 14.36 -15.75
N PRO A 37 5.80 15.21 -15.97
CA PRO A 37 7.21 14.91 -15.66
C PRO A 37 7.44 14.73 -14.15
N ALA A 38 8.49 13.96 -13.80
CA ALA A 38 8.96 13.87 -12.43
C ALA A 38 9.40 15.25 -11.91
N GLY A 39 9.14 15.52 -10.63
CA GLY A 39 9.49 16.79 -10.00
C GLY A 39 8.64 18.00 -10.38
N GLN A 40 7.68 17.84 -11.30
CA GLN A 40 6.70 18.87 -11.63
C GLN A 40 5.41 18.66 -10.87
N ALA A 41 4.86 19.73 -10.29
CA ALA A 41 3.60 19.65 -9.56
C ALA A 41 2.43 19.26 -10.49
N CYS A 42 1.57 18.36 -10.03
CA CYS A 42 0.31 18.07 -10.70
C CYS A 42 -0.56 19.33 -10.71
N LYS A 43 -1.26 19.61 -11.81
CA LYS A 43 -2.18 20.74 -11.94
C LYS A 43 -3.33 20.75 -10.92
N ASN A 44 -3.62 19.58 -10.35
CA ASN A 44 -4.67 19.43 -9.34
C ASN A 44 -4.14 19.60 -7.90
N LEU A 45 -2.84 19.84 -7.71
CA LEU A 45 -2.26 20.12 -6.40
C LEU A 45 -2.51 21.58 -6.02
N SER A 46 -3.22 21.82 -4.92
CA SER A 46 -3.50 23.14 -4.38
C SER A 46 -2.30 23.73 -3.60
N ASP A 47 -2.43 24.97 -3.14
CA ASP A 47 -1.36 25.64 -2.41
C ASP A 47 -1.12 25.05 -1.02
N ASP A 48 -2.13 24.45 -0.42
CA ASP A 48 -2.06 23.73 0.85
C ASP A 48 -1.58 22.27 0.70
N PHE A 49 -1.01 21.91 -0.46
CA PHE A 49 -0.50 20.57 -0.80
C PHE A 49 -1.56 19.47 -0.88
N ARG A 50 -2.87 19.79 -0.94
CA ARG A 50 -3.95 18.82 -1.10
C ARG A 50 -4.33 18.64 -2.56
N CYS A 51 -4.83 17.46 -2.90
CA CYS A 51 -5.39 17.20 -4.21
C CYS A 51 -6.81 17.74 -4.30
N ARG A 52 -7.07 18.70 -5.22
CA ARG A 52 -8.39 19.30 -5.41
C ARG A 52 -9.47 18.35 -5.93
N ILE A 53 -9.05 17.22 -6.50
CA ILE A 53 -9.95 16.22 -7.11
C ILE A 53 -9.84 14.87 -6.39
N HIS A 54 -9.41 14.84 -5.12
CA HIS A 54 -9.09 13.58 -4.42
C HIS A 54 -10.26 12.59 -4.39
N GLU A 55 -11.47 13.10 -4.21
CA GLU A 55 -12.70 12.30 -4.13
C GLU A 55 -13.25 11.91 -5.52
N GLU A 56 -12.78 12.57 -6.59
CA GLU A 56 -13.24 12.38 -7.97
C GLU A 56 -12.15 11.78 -8.88
N LEU A 57 -11.11 11.17 -8.30
CA LEU A 57 -9.95 10.67 -9.06
C LEU A 57 -10.32 9.72 -10.20
N PRO A 58 -11.20 8.70 -10.00
CA PRO A 58 -11.58 7.78 -11.06
C PRO A 58 -12.29 8.46 -12.21
N GLU A 59 -13.25 9.35 -11.91
CA GLU A 59 -14.10 10.08 -12.86
C GLU A 59 -13.30 11.09 -13.66
N ARG A 60 -12.27 11.67 -13.05
CA ARG A 60 -11.33 12.62 -13.67
C ARG A 60 -10.21 11.95 -14.44
N GLY A 61 -10.20 10.60 -14.51
CA GLY A 61 -9.20 9.82 -15.25
C GLY A 61 -7.85 9.72 -14.55
N PHE A 62 -7.82 9.70 -13.21
CA PHE A 62 -6.63 9.54 -12.39
C PHE A 62 -6.70 8.26 -11.54
N ARG A 63 -7.10 7.15 -12.16
CA ARG A 63 -7.20 5.83 -11.51
C ARG A 63 -5.88 5.38 -10.88
N GLY A 64 -4.74 5.73 -11.50
CA GLY A 64 -3.42 5.45 -10.95
C GLY A 64 -3.15 6.12 -9.60
N CYS A 65 -3.82 7.26 -9.30
CA CYS A 65 -3.74 7.88 -7.98
C CYS A 65 -4.56 7.14 -6.91
N VAL A 66 -5.65 6.44 -7.30
CA VAL A 66 -6.48 5.65 -6.37
C VAL A 66 -5.72 4.46 -5.83
N VAL A 67 -4.96 3.77 -6.71
CA VAL A 67 -4.18 2.58 -6.34
C VAL A 67 -2.84 2.93 -5.65
N PHE A 68 -2.45 4.20 -5.68
CA PHE A 68 -1.22 4.62 -5.02
C PHE A 68 -1.43 4.77 -3.51
N ASP A 69 -0.73 3.94 -2.75
CA ASP A 69 -0.65 4.08 -1.29
C ASP A 69 0.77 4.48 -0.89
N CYS A 70 0.89 5.56 -0.15
CA CYS A 70 2.19 6.00 0.37
C CYS A 70 2.51 5.40 1.75
N PHE A 71 1.55 4.70 2.37
CA PHE A 71 1.71 4.13 3.73
C PHE A 71 2.28 5.15 4.75
N GLY A 72 1.88 6.42 4.64
CA GLY A 72 2.41 7.47 5.52
C GLY A 72 3.82 7.99 5.18
N ALA A 73 4.47 7.49 4.13
CA ALA A 73 5.82 7.91 3.76
C ALA A 73 5.94 9.43 3.49
N GLY A 74 4.91 10.03 2.86
CA GLY A 74 4.91 11.45 2.53
C GLY A 74 4.97 12.36 3.76
N GLN A 75 4.16 12.07 4.78
CA GLN A 75 4.18 12.83 6.02
C GLN A 75 5.47 12.60 6.81
N ARG A 76 6.00 11.37 6.85
CA ARG A 76 7.28 11.09 7.52
C ARG A 76 8.43 11.86 6.88
N ILE A 77 8.51 11.86 5.55
CA ILE A 77 9.51 12.67 4.85
C ILE A 77 9.37 14.14 5.20
N THR A 78 8.16 14.69 5.14
CA THR A 78 7.93 16.11 5.41
C THR A 78 8.25 16.47 6.85
N GLN A 79 7.69 15.72 7.82
CA GLN A 79 7.75 16.10 9.23
C GLN A 79 9.06 15.69 9.90
N GLU A 80 9.57 14.48 9.61
CA GLU A 80 10.74 13.95 10.30
C GLU A 80 12.01 14.16 9.48
N THR A 81 12.06 13.65 8.24
CA THR A 81 13.29 13.70 7.43
C THR A 81 13.72 15.12 7.07
N PHE A 82 12.75 16.03 6.85
CA PHE A 82 13.00 17.42 6.49
C PHE A 82 12.48 18.45 7.54
N GLY A 83 12.12 17.99 8.74
CA GLY A 83 11.81 18.85 9.90
C GLY A 83 10.64 19.81 9.66
N GLY A 84 9.59 19.38 8.96
CA GLY A 84 8.42 20.18 8.65
C GLY A 84 8.59 21.17 7.48
N GLN A 85 9.76 21.19 6.83
CA GLN A 85 9.99 22.04 5.66
C GLN A 85 9.33 21.45 4.41
N ASP A 86 8.91 22.33 3.50
CA ASP A 86 8.36 21.95 2.22
C ASP A 86 9.22 22.42 1.04
N TRP A 87 9.02 21.79 -0.11
CA TRP A 87 9.79 22.04 -1.32
C TRP A 87 9.45 23.34 -2.05
N ARG A 88 8.30 23.99 -1.75
CA ARG A 88 7.92 25.29 -2.34
C ARG A 88 8.61 26.44 -1.62
N SER A 89 8.51 26.44 -0.28
CA SER A 89 9.15 27.46 0.57
C SER A 89 10.66 27.31 0.63
N THR A 90 11.17 26.08 0.45
CA THR A 90 12.61 25.77 0.50
C THR A 90 13.05 24.98 -0.76
N PRO A 91 13.16 25.61 -1.95
CA PRO A 91 13.43 24.91 -3.20
C PRO A 91 14.72 24.06 -3.23
N LYS A 92 15.71 24.43 -2.43
CA LYS A 92 16.99 23.70 -2.33
C LYS A 92 16.85 22.25 -1.82
N ILE A 93 15.77 21.93 -1.08
CA ILE A 93 15.54 20.59 -0.55
C ILE A 93 14.68 19.73 -1.49
N ALA A 94 14.03 20.31 -2.49
CA ALA A 94 13.07 19.63 -3.38
C ALA A 94 13.61 18.34 -3.96
N GLY A 95 14.79 18.37 -4.58
CA GLY A 95 15.42 17.18 -5.16
C GLY A 95 15.67 16.07 -4.15
N GLY A 96 16.05 16.43 -2.92
CA GLY A 96 16.21 15.48 -1.82
C GLY A 96 14.91 14.84 -1.41
N MET A 97 13.85 15.64 -1.19
CA MET A 97 12.52 15.15 -0.82
C MET A 97 11.95 14.18 -1.86
N PHE A 98 12.07 14.54 -3.14
CA PHE A 98 11.53 13.73 -4.23
C PHE A 98 12.27 12.40 -4.40
N ALA A 99 13.61 12.44 -4.25
CA ALA A 99 14.46 11.26 -4.42
C ALA A 99 14.25 10.19 -3.31
N VAL A 100 13.88 10.59 -2.08
CA VAL A 100 13.67 9.64 -0.98
C VAL A 100 12.27 9.04 -0.97
N LEU A 101 11.29 9.63 -1.67
CA LEU A 101 9.91 9.13 -1.64
C LEU A 101 9.76 7.66 -2.06
N PRO A 102 10.37 7.19 -3.16
CA PRO A 102 10.25 5.78 -3.57
C PRO A 102 10.81 4.81 -2.53
N VAL A 103 11.93 5.16 -1.91
CA VAL A 103 12.58 4.33 -0.89
C VAL A 103 11.75 4.30 0.38
N MET A 104 11.37 5.48 0.90
CA MET A 104 10.53 5.61 2.10
C MET A 104 9.21 4.85 1.94
N ARG A 105 8.54 4.99 0.79
CA ARG A 105 7.30 4.28 0.51
C ARG A 105 7.48 2.76 0.60
N GLN A 106 8.56 2.21 0.03
CA GLN A 106 8.82 0.78 0.07
C GLN A 106 9.15 0.28 1.49
N LEU A 107 9.88 1.08 2.30
CA LEU A 107 10.13 0.76 3.71
C LEU A 107 8.83 0.77 4.50
N HIS A 108 7.96 1.77 4.30
CA HIS A 108 6.66 1.88 4.95
C HIS A 108 5.69 0.75 4.54
N GLU A 109 5.71 0.34 3.28
CA GLU A 109 4.94 -0.84 2.83
C GLU A 109 5.37 -2.11 3.58
N LEU A 110 6.69 -2.31 3.78
CA LEU A 110 7.19 -3.45 4.56
C LEU A 110 6.78 -3.34 6.03
N LEU A 111 6.85 -2.15 6.63
CA LEU A 111 6.39 -1.91 8.00
C LEU A 111 4.90 -2.22 8.15
N TRP A 112 4.06 -1.75 7.21
CA TRP A 112 2.63 -2.03 7.20
C TRP A 112 2.34 -3.54 7.11
N LEU A 113 3.01 -4.24 6.20
CA LEU A 113 2.86 -5.70 6.05
C LEU A 113 3.28 -6.45 7.32
N ILE A 114 4.35 -5.99 8.00
CA ILE A 114 4.80 -6.59 9.26
C ILE A 114 3.77 -6.34 10.35
N ASP A 115 3.22 -5.13 10.46
CA ASP A 115 2.23 -4.80 11.48
C ASP A 115 0.93 -5.59 11.28
N GLU A 116 0.48 -5.79 10.03
CA GLU A 116 -0.64 -6.69 9.73
C GLU A 116 -0.32 -8.13 10.17
N ALA A 117 0.89 -8.64 9.90
CA ALA A 117 1.29 -9.98 10.32
C ALA A 117 1.39 -10.12 11.85
N LEU A 118 1.74 -9.06 12.56
CA LEU A 118 1.78 -9.04 14.03
C LEU A 118 0.39 -9.07 14.69
N ARG A 119 -0.68 -8.75 13.94
CA ARG A 119 -2.07 -8.88 14.41
C ARG A 119 -2.60 -10.31 14.31
N LEU A 120 -1.89 -11.20 13.62
CA LEU A 120 -2.32 -12.59 13.40
C LEU A 120 -1.90 -13.45 14.60
N ASP A 121 -2.84 -13.86 15.42
CA ASP A 121 -2.58 -14.74 16.58
C ASP A 121 -2.00 -16.09 16.19
N GLU A 122 -2.40 -16.64 15.05
CA GLU A 122 -1.88 -17.89 14.51
C GLU A 122 -0.38 -17.82 14.18
N ALA A 123 0.12 -16.60 13.92
CA ALA A 123 1.53 -16.34 13.63
C ALA A 123 2.38 -15.95 14.87
N ARG A 124 1.85 -16.07 16.08
CA ARG A 124 2.49 -15.61 17.35
C ARG A 124 3.94 -16.09 17.51
N LYS A 125 4.25 -17.29 17.04
CA LYS A 125 5.63 -17.83 17.08
C LYS A 125 6.61 -17.06 16.20
N LEU A 126 6.13 -16.32 15.20
CA LEU A 126 6.94 -15.47 14.32
C LEU A 126 7.09 -14.04 14.84
N HIS A 127 6.27 -13.60 15.81
CA HIS A 127 6.24 -12.22 16.30
C HIS A 127 7.61 -11.69 16.75
N PRO A 128 8.47 -12.46 17.48
CA PRO A 128 9.80 -11.94 17.84
C PRO A 128 10.65 -11.56 16.62
N LYS A 129 10.63 -12.39 15.55
CA LYS A 129 11.37 -12.12 14.32
C LYS A 129 10.76 -10.96 13.53
N LEU A 130 9.43 -10.87 13.50
CA LEU A 130 8.70 -9.78 12.83
C LEU A 130 8.98 -8.44 13.54
N ARG A 131 8.96 -8.39 14.89
CA ARG A 131 9.30 -7.18 15.64
C ARG A 131 10.73 -6.74 15.38
N ALA A 132 11.69 -7.65 15.43
CA ALA A 132 13.09 -7.33 15.14
C ALA A 132 13.29 -6.74 13.74
N ALA A 133 12.62 -7.32 12.72
CA ALA A 133 12.66 -6.80 11.37
C ALA A 133 11.98 -5.43 11.26
N ARG A 134 10.85 -5.22 11.94
CA ARG A 134 10.15 -3.94 12.02
C ARG A 134 11.03 -2.85 12.61
N ASP A 135 11.62 -3.10 13.76
CA ASP A 135 12.45 -2.13 14.48
C ASP A 135 13.70 -1.75 13.66
N GLU A 136 14.30 -2.72 12.96
CA GLU A 136 15.42 -2.47 12.04
C GLU A 136 14.99 -1.58 10.86
N ILE A 137 13.85 -1.88 10.20
CA ILE A 137 13.35 -1.11 9.06
C ILE A 137 12.94 0.29 9.48
N ASP A 138 12.32 0.45 10.65
CA ASP A 138 11.91 1.74 11.17
C ASP A 138 13.13 2.62 11.49
N ALA A 139 14.19 2.04 12.09
CA ALA A 139 15.45 2.73 12.33
C ALA A 139 16.12 3.21 11.01
N VAL A 140 16.02 2.40 9.94
CA VAL A 140 16.50 2.81 8.60
C VAL A 140 15.66 3.94 8.04
N ALA A 141 14.34 3.87 8.16
CA ALA A 141 13.43 4.92 7.68
C ALA A 141 13.64 6.26 8.42
N GLY A 142 14.17 6.24 9.65
CA GLY A 142 14.55 7.43 10.44
C GLY A 142 15.90 8.07 10.05
N ARG A 143 16.65 7.52 9.08
CA ARG A 143 17.96 8.05 8.70
C ARG A 143 17.85 9.35 7.90
N PRO A 144 18.95 10.14 7.84
CA PRO A 144 19.02 11.33 6.99
C PRO A 144 18.78 11.01 5.51
N ALA A 145 18.20 11.97 4.77
CA ALA A 145 17.83 11.81 3.35
C ALA A 145 18.99 11.32 2.45
N ALA A 146 20.21 11.73 2.75
CA ALA A 146 21.39 11.32 1.99
C ALA A 146 21.66 9.80 2.09
N GLU A 147 21.45 9.22 3.26
CA GLU A 147 21.61 7.78 3.49
C GLU A 147 20.43 6.99 2.93
N LEU A 148 19.19 7.50 3.12
CA LEU A 148 17.98 6.85 2.63
C LEU A 148 18.01 6.57 1.13
N ARG A 149 18.53 7.52 0.31
CA ARG A 149 18.62 7.34 -1.15
C ARG A 149 19.42 6.12 -1.57
N GLY A 150 20.41 5.73 -0.79
CA GLY A 150 21.28 4.58 -1.06
C GLY A 150 20.82 3.27 -0.44
N THR A 151 19.64 3.24 0.21
CA THR A 151 19.17 2.05 0.92
C THR A 151 18.77 0.94 -0.04
N ASP A 152 19.38 -0.23 0.11
CA ASP A 152 18.97 -1.46 -0.58
C ASP A 152 17.74 -2.06 0.12
N VAL A 153 16.54 -1.58 -0.29
CA VAL A 153 15.27 -2.08 0.27
C VAL A 153 15.04 -3.55 -0.07
N ASP A 154 15.58 -4.05 -1.18
CA ASP A 154 15.39 -5.45 -1.57
C ASP A 154 16.08 -6.42 -0.62
N SER A 155 17.15 -6.02 0.03
CA SER A 155 17.78 -6.83 1.09
C SER A 155 16.84 -7.06 2.28
N TYR A 156 16.08 -6.04 2.70
CA TYR A 156 15.05 -6.14 3.74
C TYR A 156 13.87 -6.99 3.24
N ARG A 157 13.40 -6.74 2.04
CA ARG A 157 12.30 -7.50 1.42
C ARG A 157 12.60 -8.99 1.37
N LYS A 158 13.80 -9.40 0.96
CA LYS A 158 14.22 -10.80 0.91
C LYS A 158 14.17 -11.50 2.27
N ARG A 159 14.41 -10.76 3.37
CA ARG A 159 14.34 -11.30 4.74
C ARG A 159 12.92 -11.33 5.30
N VAL A 160 12.10 -10.34 4.96
CA VAL A 160 10.75 -10.18 5.51
C VAL A 160 9.72 -11.05 4.79
N VAL A 161 9.77 -11.13 3.44
CA VAL A 161 8.79 -11.87 2.65
C VAL A 161 8.59 -13.33 3.09
N PRO A 162 9.62 -14.11 3.41
CA PRO A 162 9.42 -15.48 3.94
C PRO A 162 8.63 -15.51 5.26
N LEU A 163 8.84 -14.54 6.15
CA LEU A 163 8.10 -14.44 7.42
C LEU A 163 6.63 -14.10 7.17
N LEU A 164 6.36 -13.13 6.29
CA LEU A 164 4.99 -12.75 5.91
C LEU A 164 4.24 -13.89 5.24
N ARG A 165 4.91 -14.60 4.32
CA ARG A 165 4.33 -15.78 3.68
C ARG A 165 3.95 -16.84 4.71
N ARG A 166 4.85 -17.12 5.66
CA ARG A 166 4.58 -18.09 6.71
C ARG A 166 3.46 -17.66 7.65
N ALA A 167 3.39 -16.37 8.00
CA ALA A 167 2.30 -15.81 8.80
C ALA A 167 0.94 -15.97 8.07
N SER A 168 0.89 -15.64 6.78
CA SER A 168 -0.28 -15.85 5.93
C SER A 168 -0.72 -17.32 5.89
N GLU A 169 0.21 -18.26 5.66
CA GLU A 169 -0.09 -19.69 5.63
C GLU A 169 -0.74 -20.17 6.94
N LEU A 170 -0.20 -19.72 8.08
CA LEU A 170 -0.72 -20.09 9.40
C LEU A 170 -2.14 -19.52 9.61
N ALA A 171 -2.37 -18.26 9.29
CA ALA A 171 -3.67 -17.64 9.43
C ALA A 171 -4.72 -18.27 8.50
N ARG A 172 -4.36 -18.52 7.25
CA ARG A 172 -5.23 -19.17 6.25
C ARG A 172 -5.56 -20.63 6.59
N ALA A 173 -4.68 -21.31 7.32
CA ALA A 173 -4.91 -22.71 7.73
C ALA A 173 -6.21 -22.89 8.50
N GLY A 174 -6.64 -21.89 9.28
CA GLY A 174 -7.89 -21.89 10.04
C GLY A 174 -9.15 -21.59 9.22
N ALA A 175 -9.05 -21.25 7.93
CA ALA A 175 -10.20 -20.87 7.12
C ALA A 175 -11.12 -22.02 6.75
N GLY A 176 -10.64 -23.27 6.84
CA GLY A 176 -11.34 -24.44 6.27
C GLY A 176 -11.35 -24.43 4.74
N GLY A 177 -12.02 -25.41 4.12
CA GLY A 177 -12.16 -25.51 2.67
C GLY A 177 -10.87 -25.87 1.92
N ARG A 178 -10.90 -25.69 0.57
CA ARG A 178 -9.81 -26.12 -0.33
C ARG A 178 -8.60 -25.20 -0.30
N ARG A 179 -8.76 -23.92 0.07
CA ARG A 179 -7.72 -22.88 0.12
C ARG A 179 -6.89 -22.81 -1.17
N PRO A 180 -7.51 -22.50 -2.32
CA PRO A 180 -6.80 -22.54 -3.60
C PRO A 180 -5.63 -21.56 -3.60
N ASP A 181 -4.55 -21.94 -4.30
CA ASP A 181 -3.38 -21.07 -4.49
C ASP A 181 -3.42 -20.44 -5.90
N HIS A 182 -3.71 -19.15 -5.94
CA HIS A 182 -3.72 -18.31 -7.12
C HIS A 182 -2.57 -17.29 -7.09
N SER A 183 -1.49 -17.59 -6.36
CA SER A 183 -0.35 -16.66 -6.26
C SER A 183 0.25 -16.40 -7.65
N GLY A 184 0.34 -15.11 -8.02
CA GLY A 184 0.83 -14.66 -9.32
C GLY A 184 -0.07 -15.00 -10.52
N ALA A 185 -1.28 -15.50 -10.29
CA ALA A 185 -2.18 -15.92 -11.37
C ALA A 185 -2.72 -14.71 -12.17
N GLN A 186 -2.90 -14.95 -13.48
CA GLN A 186 -3.53 -14.00 -14.41
C GLN A 186 -5.04 -14.26 -14.41
N LEU A 187 -5.77 -13.54 -13.57
CA LEU A 187 -7.23 -13.70 -13.36
C LEU A 187 -8.02 -12.48 -13.85
N ILE A 188 -7.49 -11.79 -14.86
CA ILE A 188 -8.14 -10.60 -15.45
C ILE A 188 -9.49 -11.00 -16.03
N GLY A 189 -10.57 -10.31 -15.60
CA GLY A 189 -11.94 -10.56 -16.05
C GLY A 189 -12.48 -11.95 -15.72
N SER A 190 -11.82 -12.71 -14.82
CA SER A 190 -12.27 -14.06 -14.44
C SER A 190 -13.64 -14.03 -13.76
N ARG A 191 -14.41 -15.11 -13.93
CA ARG A 191 -15.75 -15.26 -13.36
C ARG A 191 -15.67 -16.20 -12.14
N MET A 192 -15.73 -15.61 -10.95
CA MET A 192 -15.64 -16.34 -9.68
C MET A 192 -16.78 -15.94 -8.73
N ARG A 193 -17.91 -15.53 -9.29
CA ARG A 193 -19.10 -15.17 -8.52
C ARG A 193 -19.57 -16.33 -7.66
N GLY A 194 -19.81 -16.08 -6.36
CA GLY A 194 -20.28 -17.08 -5.40
C GLY A 194 -19.28 -18.19 -5.12
N ALA A 195 -18.04 -18.08 -5.56
CA ALA A 195 -17.03 -19.13 -5.37
C ALA A 195 -16.61 -19.25 -3.90
N ASP A 196 -16.33 -20.48 -3.46
CA ASP A 196 -15.67 -20.75 -2.18
C ASP A 196 -14.15 -20.54 -2.33
N LEU A 197 -13.70 -19.39 -1.92
CA LEU A 197 -12.31 -18.91 -1.97
C LEU A 197 -11.74 -18.66 -0.57
N ARG A 198 -12.33 -19.31 0.45
CA ARG A 198 -11.87 -19.20 1.85
C ARG A 198 -10.40 -19.57 1.96
N GLY A 199 -9.62 -18.68 2.56
CA GLY A 199 -8.19 -18.87 2.74
C GLY A 199 -7.41 -19.00 1.43
N ALA A 200 -7.97 -18.59 0.29
CA ALA A 200 -7.25 -18.56 -0.99
C ALA A 200 -6.01 -17.65 -0.90
N SER A 201 -4.98 -17.95 -1.68
CA SER A 201 -3.85 -17.06 -1.88
C SER A 201 -3.99 -16.34 -3.21
N PHE A 202 -4.13 -15.02 -3.17
CA PHE A 202 -4.08 -14.15 -4.35
C PHE A 202 -2.82 -13.27 -4.36
N ARG A 203 -1.75 -13.72 -3.70
CA ARG A 203 -0.49 -12.96 -3.62
C ARG A 203 0.03 -12.62 -5.00
N GLY A 204 0.11 -11.31 -5.31
CA GLY A 204 0.57 -10.83 -6.61
C GLY A 204 -0.31 -11.24 -7.80
N ALA A 205 -1.54 -11.69 -7.57
CA ALA A 205 -2.46 -12.03 -8.64
C ALA A 205 -3.00 -10.78 -9.35
N LEU A 206 -3.25 -10.89 -10.66
CA LEU A 206 -3.93 -9.84 -11.43
C LEU A 206 -5.42 -10.15 -11.49
N LEU A 207 -6.20 -9.50 -10.65
CA LEU A 207 -7.65 -9.64 -10.53
C LEU A 207 -8.42 -8.49 -11.21
N ILE A 208 -7.77 -7.78 -12.14
CA ILE A 208 -8.34 -6.61 -12.82
C ILE A 208 -9.68 -6.97 -13.48
N GLY A 209 -10.76 -6.29 -13.07
CA GLY A 209 -12.11 -6.54 -13.59
C GLY A 209 -12.68 -7.94 -13.31
N ALA A 210 -12.13 -8.70 -12.38
CA ALA A 210 -12.65 -10.01 -12.00
C ALA A 210 -14.04 -9.88 -11.35
N ASP A 211 -14.96 -10.80 -11.66
CA ASP A 211 -16.27 -10.91 -11.00
C ASP A 211 -16.15 -11.81 -9.76
N LEU A 212 -16.04 -11.21 -8.60
CA LEU A 212 -15.95 -11.84 -7.29
C LEU A 212 -17.20 -11.60 -6.45
N ARG A 213 -18.30 -11.17 -7.06
CA ARG A 213 -19.56 -10.93 -6.37
C ARG A 213 -20.00 -12.15 -5.59
N ASP A 214 -20.50 -11.90 -4.39
CA ASP A 214 -21.05 -12.96 -3.51
C ASP A 214 -20.03 -14.06 -3.17
N ALA A 215 -18.73 -13.91 -3.47
CA ALA A 215 -17.70 -14.90 -3.17
C ALA A 215 -17.36 -14.94 -1.68
N ASP A 216 -17.07 -16.12 -1.17
CA ASP A 216 -16.55 -16.30 0.18
C ASP A 216 -15.02 -16.15 0.17
N LEU A 217 -14.54 -14.95 0.51
CA LEU A 217 -13.13 -14.57 0.53
C LEU A 217 -12.56 -14.48 1.97
N ARG A 218 -13.26 -15.09 2.93
CA ARG A 218 -12.82 -15.07 4.34
C ARG A 218 -11.39 -15.60 4.45
N ARG A 219 -10.55 -14.83 5.15
CA ARG A 219 -9.13 -15.12 5.35
C ARG A 219 -8.31 -15.31 4.05
N ALA A 220 -8.78 -14.82 2.90
CA ALA A 220 -7.99 -14.82 1.68
C ALA A 220 -6.83 -13.81 1.78
N ASP A 221 -5.67 -14.14 1.18
CA ASP A 221 -4.46 -13.31 1.17
C ASP A 221 -4.38 -12.50 -0.12
N PHE A 222 -4.47 -11.17 0.00
CA PHE A 222 -4.40 -10.21 -1.11
C PHE A 222 -3.07 -9.45 -1.18
N THR A 223 -1.99 -9.97 -0.57
CA THR A 223 -0.68 -9.29 -0.61
C THR A 223 -0.28 -8.96 -2.05
N GLY A 224 -0.22 -7.67 -2.39
CA GLY A 224 0.18 -7.21 -3.72
C GLY A 224 -0.74 -7.61 -4.87
N ALA A 225 -1.97 -8.04 -4.60
CA ALA A 225 -2.96 -8.33 -5.64
C ALA A 225 -3.42 -7.03 -6.33
N ASP A 226 -3.65 -7.09 -7.65
CA ASP A 226 -4.23 -5.97 -8.41
C ASP A 226 -5.74 -6.16 -8.53
N LEU A 227 -6.50 -5.38 -7.75
CA LEU A 227 -7.96 -5.41 -7.66
C LEU A 227 -8.64 -4.30 -8.48
N ARG A 228 -7.95 -3.63 -9.40
CA ARG A 228 -8.54 -2.53 -10.20
C ARG A 228 -9.81 -2.98 -10.93
N GLY A 229 -10.95 -2.38 -10.56
CA GLY A 229 -12.24 -2.70 -11.15
C GLY A 229 -12.75 -4.11 -10.88
N ALA A 230 -12.13 -4.89 -10.00
CA ALA A 230 -12.69 -6.16 -9.52
C ALA A 230 -14.02 -5.90 -8.80
N ASP A 231 -15.03 -6.69 -9.07
CA ASP A 231 -16.36 -6.54 -8.46
C ASP A 231 -16.45 -7.42 -7.20
N LEU A 232 -16.39 -6.80 -6.04
CA LEU A 232 -16.43 -7.43 -4.72
C LEU A 232 -17.79 -7.26 -4.02
N ARG A 233 -18.82 -6.79 -4.71
CA ARG A 233 -20.15 -6.58 -4.11
C ARG A 233 -20.71 -7.89 -3.57
N GLY A 234 -21.19 -7.87 -2.34
CA GLY A 234 -21.70 -9.05 -1.63
C GLY A 234 -20.62 -10.07 -1.22
N ALA A 235 -19.33 -9.83 -1.51
CA ALA A 235 -18.26 -10.73 -1.12
C ALA A 235 -17.97 -10.64 0.39
N ASP A 236 -17.76 -11.80 1.03
CA ASP A 236 -17.35 -11.85 2.44
C ASP A 236 -15.82 -11.77 2.57
N LEU A 237 -15.33 -10.60 2.98
CA LEU A 237 -13.92 -10.30 3.21
C LEU A 237 -13.49 -10.44 4.68
N THR A 238 -14.30 -11.08 5.53
CA THR A 238 -14.01 -11.20 6.96
C THR A 238 -12.65 -11.85 7.21
N GLY A 239 -11.76 -11.11 7.88
CA GLY A 239 -10.41 -11.57 8.17
C GLY A 239 -9.50 -11.71 6.94
N ALA A 240 -9.84 -11.09 5.80
CA ALA A 240 -8.96 -11.02 4.63
C ALA A 240 -7.59 -10.42 5.02
N LEU A 241 -6.50 -11.02 4.52
CA LEU A 241 -5.14 -10.71 4.92
C LEU A 241 -4.48 -9.75 3.93
N PHE A 242 -3.73 -8.77 4.46
CA PHE A 242 -2.90 -7.85 3.68
C PHE A 242 -3.66 -7.11 2.56
N LEU A 243 -4.94 -6.85 2.79
CA LEU A 243 -5.81 -6.09 1.89
C LEU A 243 -5.75 -4.60 2.27
N THR A 244 -5.06 -3.81 1.46
CA THR A 244 -4.87 -2.37 1.71
C THR A 244 -6.14 -1.56 1.42
N THR A 245 -6.24 -0.37 2.02
CA THR A 245 -7.31 0.59 1.72
C THR A 245 -7.32 0.99 0.25
N SER A 246 -6.15 1.16 -0.37
CA SER A 246 -6.02 1.49 -1.79
C SER A 246 -6.53 0.37 -2.70
N GLN A 247 -6.28 -0.90 -2.35
CA GLN A 247 -6.86 -2.05 -3.08
C GLN A 247 -8.38 -2.08 -2.99
N ARG A 248 -8.96 -1.83 -1.79
CA ARG A 248 -10.44 -1.75 -1.63
C ARG A 248 -11.03 -0.62 -2.46
N ARG A 249 -10.44 0.57 -2.43
CA ARG A 249 -10.89 1.72 -3.23
C ARG A 249 -10.76 1.53 -4.74
N ALA A 250 -9.85 0.69 -5.19
CA ALA A 250 -9.66 0.36 -6.60
C ALA A 250 -10.67 -0.66 -7.13
N ALA A 251 -11.29 -1.43 -6.26
CA ALA A 251 -12.34 -2.39 -6.56
C ALA A 251 -13.73 -1.72 -6.55
N VAL A 252 -14.72 -2.44 -7.07
CA VAL A 252 -16.14 -2.09 -6.94
C VAL A 252 -16.67 -2.82 -5.70
N THR A 253 -17.12 -2.07 -4.69
CA THR A 253 -17.64 -2.59 -3.43
C THR A 253 -19.04 -2.06 -3.17
N ASP A 254 -19.77 -2.68 -2.24
CA ASP A 254 -20.98 -2.09 -1.69
C ASP A 254 -20.62 -0.81 -0.91
N THR A 255 -21.51 0.18 -0.89
CA THR A 255 -21.28 1.50 -0.29
C THR A 255 -20.98 1.47 1.21
N ASP A 256 -21.23 0.34 1.89
CA ASP A 256 -21.07 0.20 3.33
C ASP A 256 -19.71 -0.36 3.79
N HIS A 257 -18.74 -0.54 2.88
CA HIS A 257 -17.44 -1.16 3.17
C HIS A 257 -16.23 -0.24 2.92
N LEU A 258 -16.44 1.10 2.95
CA LEU A 258 -15.37 2.11 2.82
C LEU A 258 -14.84 2.55 4.18
#